data_111bea87d8c3d1f09af495266f8ef6b9
#
_entry.id   111bea87d8c3d1f09af495266f8ef6b9
#
_cell.length_a   1.000
_cell.length_b   1.000
_cell.length_c   1.000
_cell.angle_alpha   90.00
_cell.angle_beta   90.00
_cell.angle_gamma   90.00
#
_symmetry.space_group_name_H-M   'P 1'
#
loop_
_entity.id
_entity.type
_entity.pdbx_description
1 polymer ?
#
loop_
_entity_poly.entity_id
_entity_poly.type
_entity_poly.pdbx_seq_one_letter_code
_entity_poly.pdbx_strand_id
1 'polypeptide(L)'
;MLTVLLYLIIHRDLNRINQYQRQLEASNRENTELLQSRKRMMLTIAHDLRAPLATIKGCAELLPGEEKKSRKDEYAENILHSSDYMIGLVNTLIGFYLLDTGRNKPILSIFRLETLFSETARNYGSLAKKKKLRLTTAFSGLDVVVSGDRSQLQQILNNLLSNAIKFTRQGEIRLQAEYRNKELHFSVQDTGTGMTEEETTRIFTAFERLDNARNVPGFGLGLAIASRLVSGMQGSLTVKSKPGEGSTFTAFLPLLEADESTQMDETRIATDYHLDGINVLVIDDDRMQLNITKEMFNRNGVRCDCCQTSRELVTRLRSQRYDLLLTDIQMPETDGYGILELLRASNMENAKTIPVIAVTARVDDDNEYLSGGFSGCIHKPFSMEELIN
;
A
#
# COMPACT_ATOMS: atom_id res chain seq x y z
N MET A 1 -12.98 28.20 -64.25
CA MET A 1 -12.98 26.85 -63.67
C MET A 1 -11.71 26.57 -62.78
N LEU A 2 -10.51 26.85 -63.31
CA LEU A 2 -9.24 26.61 -62.55
C LEU A 2 -9.12 27.45 -61.27
N THR A 3 -9.53 28.70 -61.27
CA THR A 3 -9.50 29.61 -60.09
C THR A 3 -10.42 29.18 -58.95
N VAL A 4 -11.59 28.64 -59.29
CA VAL A 4 -12.53 28.10 -58.28
C VAL A 4 -11.97 26.82 -57.66
N LEU A 5 -11.36 25.95 -58.43
CA LEU A 5 -10.74 24.74 -57.96
C LEU A 5 -9.55 25.06 -57.01
N LEU A 6 -8.71 26.00 -57.40
CA LEU A 6 -7.59 26.46 -56.59
C LEU A 6 -8.07 27.10 -55.28
N TYR A 7 -9.11 27.90 -55.28
CA TYR A 7 -9.73 28.49 -54.10
C TYR A 7 -10.24 27.40 -53.15
N LEU A 8 -10.94 26.37 -53.65
CA LEU A 8 -11.44 25.28 -52.86
C LEU A 8 -10.33 24.45 -52.22
N ILE A 9 -9.23 24.22 -52.93
CA ILE A 9 -8.06 23.51 -52.40
C ILE A 9 -7.41 24.33 -51.29
N ILE A 10 -7.13 25.60 -51.51
CA ILE A 10 -6.53 26.49 -50.52
C ILE A 10 -7.43 26.60 -49.27
N HIS A 11 -8.73 26.77 -49.46
CA HIS A 11 -9.67 26.87 -48.35
C HIS A 11 -9.72 25.58 -47.55
N ARG A 12 -9.71 24.41 -48.19
CA ARG A 12 -9.64 23.10 -47.53
C ARG A 12 -8.34 22.94 -46.77
N ASP A 13 -7.20 23.33 -47.34
CA ASP A 13 -5.90 23.17 -46.67
C ASP A 13 -5.75 24.15 -45.50
N LEU A 14 -6.25 25.37 -45.62
CA LEU A 14 -6.35 26.33 -44.52
C LEU A 14 -7.21 25.79 -43.36
N ASN A 15 -8.35 25.17 -43.64
CA ASN A 15 -9.19 24.56 -42.63
C ASN A 15 -8.49 23.39 -41.95
N ARG A 16 -7.75 22.55 -42.68
CA ARG A 16 -6.93 21.46 -42.11
C ARG A 16 -5.83 22.02 -41.21
N ILE A 17 -5.09 23.04 -41.65
CA ILE A 17 -4.03 23.67 -40.85
C ILE A 17 -4.62 24.25 -39.56
N ASN A 18 -5.74 24.97 -39.62
CA ASN A 18 -6.41 25.50 -38.43
C ASN A 18 -6.89 24.37 -37.47
N GLN A 19 -7.34 23.26 -38.03
CA GLN A 19 -7.75 22.10 -37.21
C GLN A 19 -6.53 21.47 -36.52
N TYR A 20 -5.41 21.27 -37.21
CA TYR A 20 -4.17 20.78 -36.63
C TYR A 20 -3.60 21.72 -35.57
N GLN A 21 -3.64 23.04 -35.82
CA GLN A 21 -3.21 24.02 -34.80
C GLN A 21 -4.04 23.93 -33.52
N ARG A 22 -5.37 23.85 -33.64
CA ARG A 22 -6.25 23.67 -32.44
C ARG A 22 -5.98 22.39 -31.71
N GLN A 23 -5.75 21.30 -32.43
CA GLN A 23 -5.39 20.02 -31.81
C GLN A 23 -4.03 20.09 -31.08
N LEU A 24 -3.04 20.74 -31.72
CA LEU A 24 -1.71 20.91 -31.12
C LEU A 24 -1.76 21.84 -29.90
N GLU A 25 -2.53 22.91 -29.94
CA GLU A 25 -2.73 23.81 -28.80
C GLU A 25 -3.44 23.10 -27.64
N ALA A 26 -4.46 22.29 -27.93
CA ALA A 26 -5.15 21.49 -26.93
C ALA A 26 -4.20 20.46 -26.28
N SER A 27 -3.42 19.73 -27.09
CA SER A 27 -2.43 18.77 -26.59
C SER A 27 -1.31 19.44 -25.79
N ASN A 28 -0.83 20.63 -26.22
CA ASN A 28 0.16 21.38 -25.46
C ASN A 28 -0.37 21.89 -24.12
N ARG A 29 -1.64 22.31 -24.04
CA ARG A 29 -2.29 22.68 -22.78
C ARG A 29 -2.37 21.49 -21.83
N GLU A 30 -2.85 20.37 -22.32
CA GLU A 30 -2.94 19.12 -21.54
C GLU A 30 -1.56 18.69 -21.02
N ASN A 31 -0.53 18.69 -21.86
CA ASN A 31 0.84 18.39 -21.45
C ASN A 31 1.38 19.38 -20.39
N THR A 32 1.06 20.66 -20.53
CA THR A 32 1.48 21.69 -19.58
C THR A 32 0.80 21.48 -18.21
N GLU A 33 -0.49 21.15 -18.20
CA GLU A 33 -1.26 20.84 -16.98
C GLU A 33 -0.71 19.59 -16.30
N LEU A 34 -0.41 18.54 -17.07
CA LEU A 34 0.21 17.31 -16.55
C LEU A 34 1.58 17.59 -15.93
N LEU A 35 2.43 18.36 -16.59
CA LEU A 35 3.75 18.72 -16.05
C LEU A 35 3.64 19.57 -14.76
N GLN A 36 2.70 20.51 -14.72
CA GLN A 36 2.45 21.31 -13.51
C GLN A 36 1.90 20.46 -12.36
N SER A 37 1.01 19.52 -12.65
CA SER A 37 0.49 18.56 -11.68
C SER A 37 1.63 17.69 -11.11
N ARG A 38 2.48 17.15 -11.99
CA ARG A 38 3.66 16.34 -11.61
C ARG A 38 4.66 17.14 -10.76
N LYS A 39 4.90 18.42 -11.10
CA LYS A 39 5.75 19.30 -10.30
C LYS A 39 5.16 19.56 -8.93
N ARG A 40 3.86 19.85 -8.82
CA ARG A 40 3.17 20.03 -7.53
C ARG A 40 3.26 18.76 -6.68
N MET A 41 3.01 17.60 -7.28
CA MET A 41 3.18 16.29 -6.65
C MET A 41 4.56 16.14 -6.00
N MET A 42 5.63 16.36 -6.78
CA MET A 42 7.02 16.24 -6.28
C MET A 42 7.30 17.17 -5.10
N LEU A 43 6.82 18.41 -5.16
CA LEU A 43 7.00 19.39 -4.09
C LEU A 43 6.23 18.98 -2.82
N THR A 44 5.01 18.46 -2.95
CA THR A 44 4.21 17.98 -1.82
C THR A 44 4.87 16.77 -1.16
N ILE A 45 5.34 15.79 -1.95
CA ILE A 45 6.08 14.63 -1.45
C ILE A 45 7.33 15.06 -0.68
N ALA A 46 8.15 15.94 -1.27
CA ALA A 46 9.38 16.41 -0.64
C ALA A 46 9.11 17.17 0.69
N HIS A 47 8.02 17.95 0.73
CA HIS A 47 7.59 18.65 1.93
C HIS A 47 7.16 17.67 3.04
N ASP A 48 6.29 16.73 2.71
CA ASP A 48 5.68 15.82 3.70
C ASP A 48 6.65 14.73 4.20
N LEU A 49 7.70 14.41 3.41
CA LEU A 49 8.80 13.55 3.87
C LEU A 49 9.80 14.30 4.77
N ARG A 50 9.94 15.62 4.63
CA ARG A 50 10.93 16.39 5.40
C ARG A 50 10.63 16.43 6.89
N ALA A 51 9.35 16.58 7.28
CA ALA A 51 8.96 16.70 8.67
C ALA A 51 9.26 15.43 9.49
N PRO A 52 8.82 14.20 9.08
CA PRO A 52 9.16 12.98 9.79
C PRO A 52 10.66 12.68 9.80
N LEU A 53 11.37 12.97 8.69
CA LEU A 53 12.83 12.84 8.65
C LEU A 53 13.52 13.76 9.67
N ALA A 54 13.06 15.01 9.82
CA ALA A 54 13.58 15.94 10.82
C ALA A 54 13.32 15.44 12.25
N THR A 55 12.15 14.85 12.51
CA THR A 55 11.82 14.24 13.79
C THR A 55 12.74 13.05 14.10
N ILE A 56 12.89 12.12 13.14
CA ILE A 56 13.80 10.95 13.28
C ILE A 56 15.22 11.45 13.60
N LYS A 57 15.74 12.36 12.79
CA LYS A 57 17.09 12.91 12.98
C LYS A 57 17.24 13.59 14.34
N GLY A 58 16.32 14.47 14.72
CA GLY A 58 16.37 15.19 15.99
C GLY A 58 16.31 14.27 17.20
N CYS A 59 15.41 13.28 17.20
CA CYS A 59 15.34 12.27 18.26
C CYS A 59 16.60 11.41 18.34
N ALA A 60 17.14 10.98 17.18
CA ALA A 60 18.35 10.20 17.11
C ALA A 60 19.60 10.96 17.62
N GLU A 61 19.69 12.27 17.36
CA GLU A 61 20.77 13.12 17.88
C GLU A 61 20.68 13.33 19.40
N LEU A 62 19.47 13.38 19.96
CA LEU A 62 19.25 13.59 21.40
C LEU A 62 19.38 12.29 22.22
N LEU A 63 19.14 11.15 21.62
CA LEU A 63 19.05 9.84 22.29
C LEU A 63 20.37 9.44 23.03
N PRO A 64 21.59 9.66 22.48
CA PRO A 64 22.83 9.31 23.14
C PRO A 64 23.15 10.12 24.41
N GLY A 65 22.73 11.37 24.46
CA GLY A 65 22.98 12.29 25.57
C GLY A 65 21.90 12.28 26.67
N GLU A 66 20.80 11.56 26.48
CA GLU A 66 19.71 11.54 27.45
C GLU A 66 19.96 10.51 28.54
N GLU A 67 19.83 10.91 29.80
CA GLU A 67 20.01 10.01 30.95
C GLU A 67 18.69 9.38 31.43
N LYS A 68 17.56 10.07 31.23
CA LYS A 68 16.26 9.61 31.71
C LYS A 68 15.69 8.54 30.77
N LYS A 69 15.47 7.33 31.29
CA LYS A 69 14.90 6.21 30.55
C LYS A 69 13.57 6.57 29.87
N SER A 70 12.66 7.26 30.56
CA SER A 70 11.36 7.64 29.99
C SER A 70 11.47 8.55 28.77
N ARG A 71 12.49 9.42 28.69
CA ARG A 71 12.75 10.25 27.50
C ARG A 71 13.41 9.46 26.38
N LYS A 72 14.27 8.51 26.71
CA LYS A 72 14.82 7.58 25.70
C LYS A 72 13.70 6.78 25.03
N ASP A 73 12.78 6.26 25.84
CA ASP A 73 11.62 5.52 25.33
C ASP A 73 10.74 6.43 24.46
N GLU A 74 10.47 7.68 24.88
CA GLU A 74 9.73 8.68 24.11
C GLU A 74 10.41 9.01 22.76
N TYR A 75 11.75 9.20 22.75
CA TYR A 75 12.47 9.44 21.50
C TYR A 75 12.44 8.22 20.57
N ALA A 76 12.58 7.02 21.12
CA ALA A 76 12.49 5.80 20.35
C ALA A 76 11.07 5.62 19.74
N GLU A 77 10.02 5.86 20.51
CA GLU A 77 8.63 5.83 20.01
C GLU A 77 8.40 6.86 18.90
N ASN A 78 8.93 8.09 19.06
CA ASN A 78 8.80 9.13 18.04
C ASN A 78 9.55 8.77 16.74
N ILE A 79 10.72 8.11 16.84
CA ILE A 79 11.46 7.58 15.69
C ILE A 79 10.63 6.52 14.98
N LEU A 80 10.13 5.53 15.73
CA LEU A 80 9.30 4.46 15.18
C LEU A 80 8.05 5.01 14.49
N HIS A 81 7.29 5.85 15.19
CA HIS A 81 6.07 6.45 14.63
C HIS A 81 6.34 7.26 13.35
N SER A 82 7.45 8.01 13.31
CA SER A 82 7.83 8.80 12.13
C SER A 82 8.29 7.90 10.98
N SER A 83 8.97 6.78 11.28
CA SER A 83 9.38 5.79 10.30
C SER A 83 8.18 5.07 9.70
N ASP A 84 7.25 4.58 10.54
CA ASP A 84 6.00 3.92 10.08
C ASP A 84 5.16 4.85 9.21
N TYR A 85 5.08 6.14 9.61
CA TYR A 85 4.41 7.16 8.81
C TYR A 85 5.05 7.30 7.43
N MET A 86 6.39 7.34 7.34
CA MET A 86 7.11 7.44 6.06
C MET A 86 6.93 6.21 5.19
N ILE A 87 6.98 5.01 5.78
CA ILE A 87 6.72 3.76 5.07
C ILE A 87 5.30 3.78 4.48
N GLY A 88 4.30 4.14 5.28
CA GLY A 88 2.92 4.28 4.82
C GLY A 88 2.75 5.29 3.68
N LEU A 89 3.52 6.39 3.70
CA LEU A 89 3.53 7.37 2.61
C LEU A 89 4.13 6.80 1.33
N VAL A 90 5.28 6.11 1.42
CA VAL A 90 5.96 5.49 0.27
C VAL A 90 5.05 4.41 -0.35
N ASN A 91 4.47 3.53 0.47
CA ASN A 91 3.56 2.49 -0.01
C ASN A 91 2.30 3.09 -0.69
N THR A 92 1.79 4.19 -0.15
CA THR A 92 0.67 4.93 -0.77
C THR A 92 1.04 5.50 -2.15
N LEU A 93 2.25 6.03 -2.28
CA LEU A 93 2.76 6.57 -3.56
C LEU A 93 2.97 5.46 -4.60
N ILE A 94 3.56 4.34 -4.19
CA ILE A 94 3.78 3.18 -5.07
C ILE A 94 2.42 2.62 -5.51
N GLY A 95 1.50 2.40 -4.58
CA GLY A 95 0.15 1.92 -4.90
C GLY A 95 -0.58 2.85 -5.87
N PHE A 96 -0.47 4.17 -5.68
CA PHE A 96 -1.03 5.14 -6.62
C PHE A 96 -0.38 5.02 -8.01
N TYR A 97 0.94 4.89 -8.09
CA TYR A 97 1.66 4.75 -9.36
C TYR A 97 1.27 3.47 -10.11
N LEU A 98 1.15 2.35 -9.42
CA LEU A 98 0.73 1.08 -10.02
C LEU A 98 -0.70 1.16 -10.58
N LEU A 99 -1.61 1.81 -9.84
CA LEU A 99 -2.98 2.07 -10.30
C LEU A 99 -3.01 3.00 -11.51
N ASP A 100 -2.18 4.05 -11.51
CA ASP A 100 -2.13 5.04 -12.59
C ASP A 100 -1.60 4.46 -13.90
N THR A 101 -0.66 3.54 -13.82
CA THR A 101 -0.05 2.88 -14.98
C THR A 101 -0.81 1.64 -15.46
N GLY A 102 -1.91 1.27 -14.80
CA GLY A 102 -2.68 0.06 -15.13
C GLY A 102 -1.93 -1.24 -14.85
N ARG A 103 -0.85 -1.19 -14.08
CA ARG A 103 -0.04 -2.37 -13.72
C ARG A 103 -0.58 -3.11 -12.51
N ASN A 104 -1.53 -2.53 -11.80
CA ASN A 104 -2.18 -3.18 -10.66
C ASN A 104 -3.15 -4.25 -11.17
N LYS A 105 -2.71 -5.50 -11.24
CA LYS A 105 -3.58 -6.63 -11.55
C LYS A 105 -4.35 -7.01 -10.28
N PRO A 106 -5.69 -7.17 -10.35
CA PRO A 106 -6.45 -7.61 -9.19
C PRO A 106 -6.07 -9.04 -8.80
N ILE A 107 -5.79 -9.25 -7.54
CA ILE A 107 -5.54 -10.59 -6.97
C ILE A 107 -6.87 -11.09 -6.44
N LEU A 108 -7.53 -11.95 -7.24
CA LEU A 108 -8.82 -12.50 -6.86
C LEU A 108 -8.64 -13.56 -5.77
N SER A 109 -9.33 -13.39 -4.67
CA SER A 109 -9.43 -14.34 -3.56
C SER A 109 -10.88 -14.60 -3.19
N ILE A 110 -11.12 -15.66 -2.43
CA ILE A 110 -12.44 -16.04 -1.94
C ILE A 110 -12.46 -15.74 -0.46
N PHE A 111 -13.37 -14.87 -0.04
CA PHE A 111 -13.45 -14.42 1.36
C PHE A 111 -14.87 -14.10 1.79
N ARG A 112 -15.10 -14.12 3.10
CA ARG A 112 -16.40 -13.76 3.71
C ARG A 112 -16.46 -12.24 3.96
N LEU A 113 -17.49 -11.59 3.45
CA LEU A 113 -17.66 -10.13 3.61
C LEU A 113 -17.81 -9.73 5.08
N GLU A 114 -18.57 -10.48 5.86
CA GLU A 114 -18.77 -10.19 7.28
C GLU A 114 -17.46 -10.13 8.06
N THR A 115 -16.54 -11.06 7.80
CA THR A 115 -15.22 -11.09 8.43
C THR A 115 -14.45 -9.80 8.12
N LEU A 116 -14.35 -9.42 6.84
CA LEU A 116 -13.63 -8.22 6.40
C LEU A 116 -14.17 -6.95 7.07
N PHE A 117 -15.49 -6.76 7.05
CA PHE A 117 -16.11 -5.58 7.62
C PHE A 117 -16.04 -5.53 9.15
N SER A 118 -16.19 -6.68 9.82
CA SER A 118 -16.12 -6.79 11.27
C SER A 118 -14.70 -6.57 11.81
N GLU A 119 -13.68 -7.12 11.17
CA GLU A 119 -12.28 -6.88 11.51
C GLU A 119 -11.92 -5.41 11.31
N THR A 120 -12.29 -4.83 10.17
CA THR A 120 -12.06 -3.42 9.89
C THR A 120 -12.73 -2.53 10.92
N ALA A 121 -13.99 -2.79 11.25
CA ALA A 121 -14.73 -2.04 12.26
C ALA A 121 -14.09 -2.14 13.65
N ARG A 122 -13.58 -3.31 14.04
CA ARG A 122 -12.88 -3.52 15.32
C ARG A 122 -11.59 -2.70 15.39
N ASN A 123 -10.78 -2.75 14.33
CA ASN A 123 -9.50 -2.04 14.26
C ASN A 123 -9.71 -0.52 14.35
N TYR A 124 -10.61 0.02 13.52
CA TYR A 124 -10.92 1.45 13.52
C TYR A 124 -11.72 1.89 14.76
N GLY A 125 -12.51 1.00 15.38
CA GLY A 125 -13.18 1.23 16.66
C GLY A 125 -12.20 1.56 17.78
N SER A 126 -11.08 0.83 17.85
CA SER A 126 -10.01 1.09 18.80
C SER A 126 -9.36 2.46 18.58
N LEU A 127 -9.11 2.84 17.31
CA LEU A 127 -8.55 4.15 16.95
C LEU A 127 -9.52 5.29 17.26
N ALA A 128 -10.82 5.12 16.92
CA ALA A 128 -11.87 6.10 17.22
C ALA A 128 -11.98 6.34 18.74
N LYS A 129 -11.94 5.26 19.55
CA LYS A 129 -11.99 5.35 21.01
C LYS A 129 -10.81 6.15 21.59
N LYS A 130 -9.59 5.95 21.06
CA LYS A 130 -8.41 6.76 21.46
C LYS A 130 -8.64 8.26 21.23
N LYS A 131 -9.38 8.62 20.16
CA LYS A 131 -9.78 10.02 19.86
C LYS A 131 -11.08 10.46 20.51
N LYS A 132 -11.70 9.64 21.39
CA LYS A 132 -13.00 9.90 22.03
C LYS A 132 -14.15 10.06 21.02
N LEU A 133 -14.05 9.40 19.85
CA LEU A 133 -15.11 9.32 18.85
C LEU A 133 -15.91 8.03 19.03
N ARG A 134 -17.19 8.04 18.66
CA ARG A 134 -18.03 6.83 18.62
C ARG A 134 -18.03 6.27 17.20
N LEU A 135 -17.63 5.00 17.05
CA LEU A 135 -17.83 4.26 15.80
C LEU A 135 -19.05 3.34 15.96
N THR A 136 -20.01 3.45 15.07
CA THR A 136 -21.20 2.58 15.00
C THR A 136 -21.22 1.84 13.68
N THR A 137 -21.74 0.60 13.70
CA THR A 137 -21.85 -0.25 12.52
C THR A 137 -23.26 -0.73 12.29
N ALA A 138 -23.66 -0.89 11.03
CA ALA A 138 -24.92 -1.51 10.64
C ALA A 138 -24.68 -2.34 9.37
N PHE A 139 -24.74 -3.66 9.51
CA PHE A 139 -24.46 -4.61 8.43
C PHE A 139 -25.70 -5.43 8.10
N SER A 140 -25.95 -5.68 6.81
CA SER A 140 -27.05 -6.48 6.31
C SER A 140 -26.60 -7.34 5.14
N GLY A 141 -26.94 -8.63 5.16
CA GLY A 141 -26.63 -9.56 4.06
C GLY A 141 -25.14 -9.88 3.86
N LEU A 142 -24.26 -9.54 4.82
CA LEU A 142 -22.81 -9.75 4.67
C LEU A 142 -22.36 -11.19 4.98
N ASP A 143 -23.25 -12.04 5.51
CA ASP A 143 -22.92 -13.47 5.72
C ASP A 143 -22.93 -14.21 4.38
N VAL A 144 -21.99 -13.85 3.53
CA VAL A 144 -21.83 -14.38 2.18
C VAL A 144 -20.36 -14.48 1.84
N VAL A 145 -20.01 -15.50 1.08
CA VAL A 145 -18.67 -15.70 0.52
C VAL A 145 -18.65 -15.13 -0.89
N VAL A 146 -17.66 -14.31 -1.18
CA VAL A 146 -17.54 -13.63 -2.47
C VAL A 146 -16.16 -13.86 -3.10
N SER A 147 -16.11 -13.79 -4.43
CA SER A 147 -14.87 -13.75 -5.21
C SER A 147 -14.53 -12.30 -5.56
N GLY A 148 -13.36 -11.84 -5.16
CA GLY A 148 -12.92 -10.46 -5.41
C GLY A 148 -11.52 -10.20 -4.86
N ASP A 149 -11.03 -9.00 -5.05
CA ASP A 149 -9.77 -8.57 -4.45
C ASP A 149 -10.00 -8.03 -3.04
N ARG A 150 -9.77 -8.93 -2.04
CA ARG A 150 -9.93 -8.61 -0.61
C ARG A 150 -9.04 -7.44 -0.20
N SER A 151 -7.81 -7.37 -0.72
CA SER A 151 -6.83 -6.35 -0.35
C SER A 151 -7.24 -4.97 -0.86
N GLN A 152 -7.74 -4.88 -2.09
CA GLN A 152 -8.26 -3.64 -2.64
C GLN A 152 -9.51 -3.15 -1.90
N LEU A 153 -10.44 -4.05 -1.57
CA LEU A 153 -11.63 -3.70 -0.79
C LEU A 153 -11.24 -3.20 0.62
N GLN A 154 -10.30 -3.88 1.27
CA GLN A 154 -9.75 -3.45 2.55
C GLN A 154 -9.10 -2.05 2.45
N GLN A 155 -8.37 -1.78 1.37
CA GLN A 155 -7.73 -0.48 1.14
C GLN A 155 -8.75 0.65 0.93
N ILE A 156 -9.85 0.39 0.22
CA ILE A 156 -10.96 1.35 0.08
C ILE A 156 -11.54 1.69 1.45
N LEU A 157 -11.89 0.68 2.25
CA LEU A 157 -12.42 0.86 3.60
C LEU A 157 -11.46 1.64 4.50
N ASN A 158 -10.17 1.28 4.47
CA ASN A 158 -9.12 1.95 5.24
C ASN A 158 -9.01 3.44 4.86
N ASN A 159 -9.04 3.77 3.57
CA ASN A 159 -8.98 5.16 3.11
C ASN A 159 -10.18 5.98 3.58
N LEU A 160 -11.39 5.44 3.52
CA LEU A 160 -12.60 6.15 3.94
C LEU A 160 -12.66 6.31 5.47
N LEU A 161 -12.41 5.25 6.23
CA LEU A 161 -12.48 5.27 7.69
C LEU A 161 -11.36 6.12 8.32
N SER A 162 -10.14 6.04 7.77
CA SER A 162 -9.04 6.89 8.25
C SER A 162 -9.33 8.38 8.03
N ASN A 163 -9.93 8.74 6.88
CA ASN A 163 -10.37 10.11 6.62
C ASN A 163 -11.47 10.54 7.60
N ALA A 164 -12.49 9.71 7.83
CA ALA A 164 -13.53 10.00 8.80
C ALA A 164 -12.96 10.30 10.19
N ILE A 165 -12.04 9.46 10.69
CA ILE A 165 -11.35 9.68 11.98
C ILE A 165 -10.46 10.92 11.95
N LYS A 166 -9.80 11.20 10.83
CA LYS A 166 -8.92 12.37 10.70
C LYS A 166 -9.69 13.69 10.82
N PHE A 167 -10.81 13.80 10.12
CA PHE A 167 -11.55 15.06 9.98
C PHE A 167 -12.68 15.23 10.98
N THR A 168 -12.94 14.24 11.84
CA THR A 168 -13.89 14.34 12.95
C THR A 168 -13.10 14.64 14.23
N ARG A 169 -13.40 15.79 14.86
CA ARG A 169 -12.79 16.18 16.16
C ARG A 169 -13.62 15.65 17.32
N GLN A 170 -14.92 15.70 17.22
CA GLN A 170 -15.91 15.24 18.21
C GLN A 170 -17.14 14.73 17.48
N GLY A 171 -17.81 13.74 18.05
CA GLY A 171 -19.04 13.18 17.48
C GLY A 171 -18.91 11.70 17.13
N GLU A 172 -19.47 11.31 15.99
CA GLU A 172 -19.57 9.90 15.61
C GLU A 172 -19.17 9.63 14.15
N ILE A 173 -18.80 8.39 13.93
CA ILE A 173 -18.57 7.81 12.61
C ILE A 173 -19.47 6.61 12.48
N ARG A 174 -20.12 6.45 11.33
CA ARG A 174 -21.00 5.32 11.06
C ARG A 174 -20.53 4.57 9.81
N LEU A 175 -20.28 3.28 9.96
CA LEU A 175 -20.01 2.35 8.87
C LEU A 175 -21.25 1.50 8.63
N GLN A 176 -21.84 1.62 7.45
CA GLN A 176 -22.98 0.81 7.03
C GLN A 176 -22.59 0.00 5.81
N ALA A 177 -23.08 -1.25 5.72
CA ALA A 177 -22.86 -2.09 4.55
C ALA A 177 -24.06 -3.02 4.33
N GLU A 178 -24.42 -3.18 3.07
CA GLU A 178 -25.49 -4.07 2.61
C GLU A 178 -25.01 -4.83 1.37
N TYR A 179 -25.15 -6.15 1.39
CA TYR A 179 -24.95 -6.97 0.22
C TYR A 179 -26.26 -7.56 -0.25
N ARG A 180 -26.60 -7.29 -1.50
CA ARG A 180 -27.84 -7.76 -2.11
C ARG A 180 -27.69 -7.86 -3.63
N ASN A 181 -28.23 -8.92 -4.23
CA ASN A 181 -28.27 -9.10 -5.70
C ASN A 181 -26.89 -9.05 -6.37
N LYS A 182 -25.85 -9.62 -5.73
CA LYS A 182 -24.43 -9.56 -6.18
C LYS A 182 -23.83 -8.16 -6.20
N GLU A 183 -24.37 -7.29 -5.38
CA GLU A 183 -23.93 -5.90 -5.24
C GLU A 183 -23.63 -5.59 -3.78
N LEU A 184 -22.45 -5.06 -3.51
CA LEU A 184 -22.03 -4.55 -2.23
C LEU A 184 -22.22 -3.03 -2.21
N HIS A 185 -23.07 -2.54 -1.33
CA HIS A 185 -23.23 -1.12 -1.02
C HIS A 185 -22.67 -0.87 0.37
N PHE A 186 -21.77 0.10 0.53
CA PHE A 186 -21.35 0.51 1.85
C PHE A 186 -21.12 2.02 1.93
N SER A 187 -21.28 2.56 3.12
CA SER A 187 -21.09 3.97 3.37
C SER A 187 -20.34 4.22 4.67
N VAL A 188 -19.47 5.25 4.63
CA VAL A 188 -18.82 5.81 5.80
C VAL A 188 -19.34 7.23 5.98
N GLN A 189 -20.06 7.46 7.07
CA GLN A 189 -20.57 8.76 7.46
C GLN A 189 -19.76 9.28 8.65
N ASP A 190 -19.42 10.55 8.63
CA ASP A 190 -18.78 11.27 9.72
C ASP A 190 -19.53 12.55 10.07
N THR A 191 -19.38 13.02 11.31
CA THR A 191 -19.90 14.30 11.79
C THR A 191 -18.78 15.36 11.88
N GLY A 192 -17.84 15.31 10.95
CA GLY A 192 -16.67 16.18 10.92
C GLY A 192 -16.90 17.56 10.34
N THR A 193 -15.85 18.16 9.84
CA THR A 193 -15.88 19.55 9.32
C THR A 193 -16.77 19.74 8.11
N GLY A 194 -17.06 18.68 7.37
CA GLY A 194 -17.76 18.74 6.10
C GLY A 194 -17.03 19.54 5.02
N MET A 195 -17.66 19.66 3.87
CA MET A 195 -17.07 20.28 2.67
C MET A 195 -18.12 21.04 1.88
N THR A 196 -17.69 22.08 1.14
CA THR A 196 -18.52 22.79 0.15
C THR A 196 -18.75 21.94 -1.10
N GLU A 197 -19.71 22.33 -1.93
CA GLU A 197 -19.97 21.64 -3.20
C GLU A 197 -18.77 21.67 -4.15
N GLU A 198 -18.05 22.81 -4.21
CA GLU A 198 -16.82 22.95 -4.99
C GLU A 198 -15.72 22.02 -4.48
N GLU A 199 -15.55 21.91 -3.16
CA GLU A 199 -14.58 21.00 -2.55
C GLU A 199 -14.89 19.55 -2.85
N THR A 200 -16.18 19.12 -2.83
CA THR A 200 -16.58 17.73 -3.11
C THR A 200 -16.23 17.27 -4.53
N THR A 201 -16.16 18.18 -5.49
CA THR A 201 -15.75 17.84 -6.86
C THR A 201 -14.23 17.62 -7.00
N ARG A 202 -13.43 18.22 -6.11
CA ARG A 202 -11.96 18.23 -6.18
C ARG A 202 -11.29 17.16 -5.32
N ILE A 203 -11.95 16.65 -4.28
CA ILE A 203 -11.35 15.73 -3.30
C ILE A 203 -10.88 14.39 -3.86
N PHE A 204 -11.37 13.97 -5.02
CA PHE A 204 -10.94 12.76 -5.72
C PHE A 204 -9.74 12.99 -6.64
N THR A 205 -9.31 14.24 -6.81
CA THR A 205 -8.11 14.59 -7.57
C THR A 205 -6.87 14.25 -6.73
N ALA A 206 -5.94 13.54 -7.34
CA ALA A 206 -4.69 13.17 -6.66
C ALA A 206 -3.90 14.41 -6.22
N PHE A 207 -3.32 14.36 -5.00
CA PHE A 207 -2.54 15.42 -4.37
C PHE A 207 -3.33 16.71 -4.06
N GLU A 208 -4.65 16.67 -4.21
CA GLU A 208 -5.50 17.80 -3.81
C GLU A 208 -5.72 17.77 -2.31
N ARG A 209 -5.51 18.92 -1.66
CA ARG A 209 -5.74 19.12 -0.23
C ARG A 209 -6.54 20.38 -0.04
N LEU A 210 -7.62 20.28 0.70
CA LEU A 210 -8.45 21.43 1.04
C LEU A 210 -7.69 22.35 1.98
N ASP A 211 -7.97 23.65 1.92
CA ASP A 211 -7.26 24.67 2.74
C ASP A 211 -7.41 24.42 4.24
N ASN A 212 -8.58 23.96 4.68
CA ASN A 212 -8.86 23.57 6.06
C ASN A 212 -8.16 22.29 6.51
N ALA A 213 -7.64 21.48 5.57
CA ALA A 213 -6.95 20.22 5.79
C ALA A 213 -5.42 20.31 5.69
N ARG A 214 -4.85 21.50 5.45
CA ARG A 214 -3.39 21.67 5.28
C ARG A 214 -2.57 21.23 6.49
N ASN A 215 -3.12 21.37 7.69
CA ASN A 215 -2.45 20.98 8.93
C ASN A 215 -2.69 19.50 9.32
N VAL A 216 -3.44 18.75 8.53
CA VAL A 216 -3.71 17.33 8.80
C VAL A 216 -2.73 16.51 7.96
N PRO A 217 -1.94 15.58 8.54
CA PRO A 217 -0.96 14.80 7.79
C PRO A 217 -1.58 13.99 6.64
N GLY A 218 -0.94 13.98 5.46
CA GLY A 218 -1.32 13.14 4.32
C GLY A 218 -1.22 13.83 2.96
N PHE A 219 -0.92 13.04 1.92
CA PHE A 219 -0.65 13.52 0.55
C PHE A 219 -1.89 13.91 -0.29
N GLY A 220 -3.10 13.71 0.21
CA GLY A 220 -4.30 13.87 -0.62
C GLY A 220 -4.45 12.75 -1.66
N LEU A 221 -3.91 11.57 -1.39
CA LEU A 221 -4.00 10.40 -2.28
C LEU A 221 -5.10 9.41 -1.89
N GLY A 222 -5.46 9.32 -0.61
CA GLY A 222 -6.35 8.27 -0.12
C GLY A 222 -7.69 8.19 -0.85
N LEU A 223 -8.36 9.33 -1.07
CA LEU A 223 -9.64 9.37 -1.80
C LEU A 223 -9.45 9.13 -3.31
N ALA A 224 -8.36 9.61 -3.89
CA ALA A 224 -8.02 9.33 -5.29
C ALA A 224 -7.77 7.84 -5.53
N ILE A 225 -7.06 7.18 -4.61
CA ILE A 225 -6.84 5.73 -4.63
C ILE A 225 -8.17 4.98 -4.46
N ALA A 226 -8.97 5.34 -3.45
CA ALA A 226 -10.29 4.71 -3.24
C ALA A 226 -11.19 4.82 -4.48
N SER A 227 -11.23 5.99 -5.11
CA SER A 227 -12.02 6.22 -6.33
C SER A 227 -11.52 5.36 -7.51
N ARG A 228 -10.19 5.25 -7.71
CA ARG A 228 -9.61 4.42 -8.77
C ARG A 228 -9.83 2.93 -8.54
N LEU A 229 -9.66 2.46 -7.31
CA LEU A 229 -9.91 1.06 -6.95
C LEU A 229 -11.37 0.69 -7.20
N VAL A 230 -12.30 1.53 -6.72
CA VAL A 230 -13.74 1.34 -6.95
C VAL A 230 -14.06 1.31 -8.44
N SER A 231 -13.49 2.24 -9.23
CA SER A 231 -13.67 2.27 -10.68
C SER A 231 -13.07 1.05 -11.37
N GLY A 232 -11.89 0.58 -10.93
CA GLY A 232 -11.25 -0.64 -11.42
C GLY A 232 -12.07 -1.90 -11.15
N MET A 233 -12.83 -1.91 -10.05
CA MET A 233 -13.79 -2.95 -9.70
C MET A 233 -15.17 -2.74 -10.37
N GLN A 234 -15.28 -1.87 -11.37
CA GLN A 234 -16.54 -1.53 -12.09
C GLN A 234 -17.64 -0.95 -11.18
N GLY A 235 -17.24 -0.37 -10.04
CA GLY A 235 -18.12 0.27 -9.08
C GLY A 235 -18.23 1.78 -9.24
N SER A 236 -18.86 2.42 -8.25
CA SER A 236 -18.92 3.89 -8.15
C SER A 236 -18.71 4.34 -6.70
N LEU A 237 -18.02 5.48 -6.53
CA LEU A 237 -17.79 6.14 -5.26
C LEU A 237 -18.35 7.56 -5.31
N THR A 238 -19.24 7.89 -4.40
CA THR A 238 -19.91 9.20 -4.32
C THR A 238 -19.74 9.82 -2.94
N VAL A 239 -19.89 11.14 -2.86
CA VAL A 239 -19.82 11.88 -1.61
C VAL A 239 -21.02 12.84 -1.49
N LYS A 240 -21.59 12.92 -0.29
CA LYS A 240 -22.52 13.98 0.13
C LYS A 240 -21.92 14.65 1.36
N SER A 241 -21.77 15.96 1.33
CA SER A 241 -21.17 16.70 2.42
C SER A 241 -21.75 18.10 2.53
N LYS A 242 -21.74 18.64 3.76
CA LYS A 242 -22.06 20.05 4.03
C LYS A 242 -21.11 20.60 5.09
N PRO A 243 -20.62 21.84 4.96
CA PRO A 243 -19.78 22.47 5.95
C PRO A 243 -20.43 22.45 7.35
N GLY A 244 -19.72 21.93 8.34
CA GLY A 244 -20.16 21.82 9.73
C GLY A 244 -21.11 20.65 10.04
N GLU A 245 -21.63 19.93 9.05
CA GLU A 245 -22.53 18.77 9.25
C GLU A 245 -21.81 17.43 9.07
N GLY A 246 -20.62 17.41 8.42
CA GLY A 246 -19.85 16.22 8.13
C GLY A 246 -20.00 15.73 6.70
N SER A 247 -19.57 14.49 6.45
CA SER A 247 -19.55 13.89 5.12
C SER A 247 -20.09 12.46 5.14
N THR A 248 -20.65 12.02 4.01
CA THR A 248 -21.05 10.63 3.76
C THR A 248 -20.45 10.19 2.44
N PHE A 249 -19.53 9.27 2.49
CA PHE A 249 -18.96 8.58 1.33
C PHE A 249 -19.73 7.29 1.12
N THR A 250 -20.23 7.06 -0.08
CA THR A 250 -20.98 5.85 -0.45
C THR A 250 -20.29 5.17 -1.62
N ALA A 251 -19.95 3.90 -1.46
CA ALA A 251 -19.40 3.05 -2.49
C ALA A 251 -20.40 1.97 -2.89
N PHE A 252 -20.40 1.69 -4.17
CA PHE A 252 -21.12 0.59 -4.81
C PHE A 252 -20.10 -0.29 -5.56
N LEU A 253 -20.17 -1.61 -5.37
CA LEU A 253 -19.26 -2.57 -6.01
C LEU A 253 -20.04 -3.81 -6.45
N PRO A 254 -19.97 -4.22 -7.71
CA PRO A 254 -20.42 -5.54 -8.13
C PRO A 254 -19.46 -6.60 -7.61
N LEU A 255 -19.98 -7.59 -6.87
CA LEU A 255 -19.20 -8.71 -6.33
C LEU A 255 -19.96 -10.01 -6.55
N LEU A 256 -19.29 -11.01 -7.10
CA LEU A 256 -19.90 -12.32 -7.35
C LEU A 256 -19.83 -13.20 -6.11
N GLU A 257 -20.91 -13.89 -5.81
CA GLU A 257 -20.90 -14.95 -4.81
C GLU A 257 -20.01 -16.11 -5.27
N ALA A 258 -19.29 -16.71 -4.35
CA ALA A 258 -18.47 -17.89 -4.56
C ALA A 258 -18.99 -19.06 -3.71
N ASP A 259 -18.81 -20.28 -4.21
CA ASP A 259 -19.14 -21.47 -3.44
C ASP A 259 -18.16 -21.67 -2.27
N GLU A 260 -18.67 -21.96 -1.09
CA GLU A 260 -17.85 -22.25 0.11
C GLU A 260 -16.92 -23.47 -0.06
N SER A 261 -17.18 -24.33 -1.05
CA SER A 261 -16.34 -25.48 -1.38
C SER A 261 -15.03 -25.13 -2.11
N THR A 262 -14.92 -23.93 -2.64
CA THR A 262 -13.68 -23.40 -3.23
C THR A 262 -12.81 -22.87 -2.08
N GLN A 263 -11.52 -23.24 -2.03
CA GLN A 263 -10.61 -22.88 -0.94
C GLN A 263 -10.77 -21.41 -0.55
N MET A 264 -11.33 -21.16 0.65
CA MET A 264 -11.23 -19.84 1.27
C MET A 264 -9.74 -19.56 1.50
N ASP A 265 -9.27 -18.41 1.05
CA ASP A 265 -8.05 -17.82 1.56
C ASP A 265 -8.33 -17.42 3.03
N GLU A 266 -8.37 -18.42 3.90
CA GLU A 266 -8.38 -18.16 5.33
C GLU A 266 -7.09 -17.41 5.61
N THR A 267 -7.24 -16.13 5.92
CA THR A 267 -6.20 -15.37 6.62
C THR A 267 -5.72 -16.27 7.74
N ARG A 268 -4.49 -16.77 7.63
CA ARG A 268 -3.88 -17.63 8.62
C ARG A 268 -4.14 -17.00 9.98
N ILE A 269 -5.02 -17.63 10.74
CA ILE A 269 -5.18 -17.37 12.17
C ILE A 269 -3.76 -17.42 12.70
N ALA A 270 -3.35 -16.39 13.44
CA ALA A 270 -2.09 -16.39 14.15
C ALA A 270 -2.04 -17.65 15.02
N THR A 271 -1.57 -18.73 14.44
CA THR A 271 -1.18 -19.92 15.19
C THR A 271 0.09 -19.53 15.90
N ASP A 272 0.15 -19.83 17.17
CA ASP A 272 1.35 -19.72 18.01
C ASP A 272 2.44 -20.60 17.38
N TYR A 273 3.19 -20.01 16.45
CA TYR A 273 4.29 -20.70 15.80
C TYR A 273 5.42 -20.84 16.83
N HIS A 274 5.68 -22.05 17.29
CA HIS A 274 6.91 -22.34 18.00
C HIS A 274 8.08 -22.30 17.02
N LEU A 275 8.74 -21.15 16.97
CA LEU A 275 9.92 -20.91 16.11
C LEU A 275 11.21 -21.43 16.77
N ASP A 276 11.11 -22.01 17.97
CA ASP A 276 12.26 -22.53 18.69
C ASP A 276 12.98 -23.64 17.91
N GLY A 277 14.26 -23.42 17.69
CA GLY A 277 15.13 -24.39 17.02
C GLY A 277 15.25 -24.23 15.50
N ILE A 278 14.54 -23.27 14.88
CA ILE A 278 14.69 -22.96 13.46
C ILE A 278 16.00 -22.21 13.24
N ASN A 279 16.77 -22.64 12.23
CA ASN A 279 18.01 -22.01 11.79
C ASN A 279 17.78 -21.30 10.44
N VAL A 280 17.87 -20.00 10.44
CA VAL A 280 17.67 -19.17 9.25
C VAL A 280 19.02 -18.66 8.76
N LEU A 281 19.22 -18.69 7.46
CA LEU A 281 20.35 -18.05 6.79
C LEU A 281 19.84 -16.86 5.98
N VAL A 282 20.50 -15.72 6.11
CA VAL A 282 20.13 -14.49 5.38
C VAL A 282 21.32 -14.04 4.54
N ILE A 283 21.06 -13.75 3.26
CA ILE A 283 22.04 -13.13 2.38
C ILE A 283 21.52 -11.79 1.85
N ASP A 284 22.30 -10.74 2.08
CA ASP A 284 22.03 -9.36 1.67
C ASP A 284 23.37 -8.62 1.58
N ASP A 285 23.57 -7.74 0.62
CA ASP A 285 24.80 -6.97 0.49
C ASP A 285 24.90 -5.83 1.51
N ASP A 286 23.76 -5.38 2.06
CA ASP A 286 23.72 -4.36 3.10
C ASP A 286 23.95 -4.95 4.50
N ARG A 287 25.12 -4.67 5.06
CA ARG A 287 25.50 -5.11 6.41
C ARG A 287 24.57 -4.59 7.51
N MET A 288 23.98 -3.39 7.33
CA MET A 288 23.06 -2.83 8.31
C MET A 288 21.75 -3.60 8.30
N GLN A 289 21.22 -3.93 7.13
CA GLN A 289 20.04 -4.78 6.97
C GLN A 289 20.24 -6.15 7.61
N LEU A 290 21.39 -6.80 7.34
CA LEU A 290 21.75 -8.08 7.96
C LEU A 290 21.75 -8.03 9.48
N ASN A 291 22.33 -6.96 10.07
CA ASN A 291 22.38 -6.81 11.52
C ASN A 291 20.97 -6.63 12.13
N ILE A 292 20.12 -5.84 11.49
CA ILE A 292 18.74 -5.61 11.92
C ILE A 292 17.95 -6.92 11.83
N THR A 293 17.99 -7.61 10.70
CA THR A 293 17.29 -8.87 10.47
C THR A 293 17.76 -9.95 11.46
N LYS A 294 19.05 -10.05 11.68
CA LYS A 294 19.62 -10.97 12.70
C LYS A 294 19.09 -10.69 14.10
N GLU A 295 19.07 -9.43 14.50
CA GLU A 295 18.58 -9.02 15.81
C GLU A 295 17.07 -9.30 15.96
N MET A 296 16.29 -9.06 14.89
CA MET A 296 14.85 -9.36 14.86
C MET A 296 14.60 -10.86 15.08
N PHE A 297 15.30 -11.74 14.39
CA PHE A 297 15.18 -13.19 14.57
C PHE A 297 15.61 -13.64 15.96
N ASN A 298 16.77 -13.18 16.43
CA ASN A 298 17.31 -13.58 17.74
C ASN A 298 16.40 -13.19 18.92
N ARG A 299 15.74 -12.01 18.86
CA ARG A 299 14.76 -11.57 19.88
C ARG A 299 13.54 -12.47 19.94
N ASN A 300 13.24 -13.20 18.88
CA ASN A 300 12.11 -14.12 18.78
C ASN A 300 12.53 -15.60 18.88
N GLY A 301 13.73 -15.89 19.39
CA GLY A 301 14.18 -17.25 19.64
C GLY A 301 14.67 -18.01 18.41
N VAL A 302 14.72 -17.37 17.23
CA VAL A 302 15.18 -17.96 15.97
C VAL A 302 16.69 -17.74 15.80
N ARG A 303 17.42 -18.79 15.51
CA ARG A 303 18.86 -18.68 15.19
C ARG A 303 19.04 -18.15 13.78
N CYS A 304 19.74 -17.01 13.65
CA CYS A 304 19.96 -16.36 12.38
C CYS A 304 21.46 -16.18 12.11
N ASP A 305 21.93 -16.75 11.01
CA ASP A 305 23.23 -16.47 10.45
C ASP A 305 23.11 -15.58 9.21
N CYS A 306 24.11 -14.74 9.00
CA CYS A 306 24.13 -13.77 7.92
C CYS A 306 25.37 -13.94 7.07
N CYS A 307 25.25 -13.63 5.77
CA CYS A 307 26.35 -13.57 4.81
C CYS A 307 26.10 -12.44 3.80
N GLN A 308 27.20 -11.87 3.29
CA GLN A 308 27.14 -10.77 2.30
C GLN A 308 27.43 -11.24 0.88
N THR A 309 28.02 -12.42 0.73
CA THR A 309 28.47 -12.93 -0.56
C THR A 309 28.07 -14.38 -0.79
N SER A 310 27.94 -14.76 -2.05
CA SER A 310 27.65 -16.15 -2.46
C SER A 310 28.73 -17.14 -1.96
N ARG A 311 29.98 -16.70 -1.80
CA ARG A 311 31.08 -17.51 -1.25
C ARG A 311 30.86 -17.80 0.24
N GLU A 312 30.47 -16.80 1.01
CA GLU A 312 30.13 -16.97 2.44
C GLU A 312 28.92 -17.88 2.59
N LEU A 313 27.88 -17.69 1.76
CA LEU A 313 26.69 -18.53 1.71
C LEU A 313 27.08 -20.01 1.57
N VAL A 314 27.88 -20.36 0.56
CA VAL A 314 28.34 -21.74 0.34
C VAL A 314 29.13 -22.27 1.53
N THR A 315 29.96 -21.45 2.15
CA THR A 315 30.74 -21.83 3.34
C THR A 315 29.84 -22.16 4.53
N ARG A 316 28.80 -21.36 4.76
CA ARG A 316 27.81 -21.57 5.82
C ARG A 316 27.00 -22.85 5.57
N LEU A 317 26.48 -23.06 4.37
CA LEU A 317 25.72 -24.25 3.98
C LEU A 317 26.53 -25.56 4.09
N ARG A 318 27.87 -25.48 3.99
CA ARG A 318 28.74 -26.63 4.21
C ARG A 318 28.98 -26.92 5.69
N SER A 319 28.93 -25.89 6.55
CA SER A 319 29.26 -26.02 7.97
C SER A 319 28.10 -26.51 8.82
N GLN A 320 26.86 -26.16 8.44
CA GLN A 320 25.66 -26.54 9.17
C GLN A 320 24.41 -26.56 8.28
N ARG A 321 23.33 -27.15 8.82
CA ARG A 321 22.02 -27.17 8.15
C ARG A 321 21.21 -25.95 8.54
N TYR A 322 20.48 -25.41 7.57
CA TYR A 322 19.52 -24.34 7.73
C TYR A 322 18.16 -24.83 7.24
N ASP A 323 17.11 -24.32 7.88
CA ASP A 323 15.71 -24.65 7.58
C ASP A 323 15.11 -23.70 6.57
N LEU A 324 15.65 -22.48 6.46
CA LEU A 324 15.18 -21.42 5.58
C LEU A 324 16.33 -20.53 5.13
N LEU A 325 16.29 -20.08 3.88
CA LEU A 325 17.15 -19.03 3.33
C LEU A 325 16.30 -17.82 2.94
N LEU A 326 16.67 -16.65 3.44
CA LEU A 326 16.20 -15.37 2.91
C LEU A 326 17.30 -14.78 2.02
N THR A 327 16.95 -14.37 0.80
CA THR A 327 17.89 -13.73 -0.13
C THR A 327 17.35 -12.41 -0.64
N ASP A 328 18.14 -11.34 -0.55
CA ASP A 328 17.86 -10.15 -1.32
C ASP A 328 17.86 -10.48 -2.81
N ILE A 329 16.93 -9.92 -3.55
CA ILE A 329 16.86 -10.06 -5.00
C ILE A 329 17.89 -9.17 -5.68
N GLN A 330 18.13 -7.95 -5.14
CA GLN A 330 19.01 -6.96 -5.77
C GLN A 330 20.36 -6.87 -5.08
N MET A 331 21.27 -7.72 -5.49
CA MET A 331 22.67 -7.71 -5.00
C MET A 331 23.66 -7.49 -6.17
N PRO A 332 24.81 -6.81 -5.93
CA PRO A 332 25.72 -6.37 -7.01
C PRO A 332 26.40 -7.49 -7.79
N GLU A 333 26.84 -8.58 -7.10
CA GLU A 333 27.65 -9.64 -7.74
C GLU A 333 26.81 -10.81 -8.25
N THR A 334 25.87 -11.26 -7.45
CA THR A 334 24.96 -12.38 -7.76
C THR A 334 23.61 -12.02 -7.19
N ASP A 335 22.64 -11.84 -8.06
CA ASP A 335 21.26 -11.53 -7.63
C ASP A 335 20.58 -12.74 -6.98
N GLY A 336 19.39 -12.53 -6.38
CA GLY A 336 18.66 -13.59 -5.71
C GLY A 336 18.31 -14.77 -6.61
N TYR A 337 18.07 -14.53 -7.90
CA TYR A 337 17.81 -15.60 -8.87
C TYR A 337 19.06 -16.43 -9.14
N GLY A 338 20.21 -15.79 -9.28
CA GLY A 338 21.51 -16.47 -9.40
C GLY A 338 21.87 -17.28 -8.16
N ILE A 339 21.52 -16.80 -6.96
CA ILE A 339 21.65 -17.58 -5.71
C ILE A 339 20.75 -18.81 -5.75
N LEU A 340 19.50 -18.67 -6.14
CA LEU A 340 18.57 -19.80 -6.25
C LEU A 340 19.06 -20.86 -7.25
N GLU A 341 19.51 -20.43 -8.42
CA GLU A 341 20.06 -21.32 -9.45
C GLU A 341 21.30 -22.06 -8.94
N LEU A 342 22.23 -21.35 -8.28
CA LEU A 342 23.43 -21.91 -7.67
C LEU A 342 23.09 -23.00 -6.64
N LEU A 343 22.06 -22.77 -5.82
CA LEU A 343 21.59 -23.72 -4.81
C LEU A 343 21.00 -24.97 -5.46
N ARG A 344 20.13 -24.81 -6.45
CA ARG A 344 19.44 -25.93 -7.15
C ARG A 344 20.41 -26.75 -8.01
N ALA A 345 21.48 -26.14 -8.53
CA ALA A 345 22.58 -26.82 -9.26
C ALA A 345 23.61 -27.47 -8.32
N SER A 346 23.59 -27.19 -7.02
CA SER A 346 24.57 -27.68 -6.04
C SER A 346 24.50 -29.21 -5.88
N ASN A 347 25.63 -29.83 -5.56
CA ASN A 347 25.69 -31.24 -5.16
C ASN A 347 25.36 -31.46 -3.66
N MET A 348 25.12 -30.41 -2.90
CA MET A 348 24.73 -30.47 -1.49
C MET A 348 23.21 -30.68 -1.39
N GLU A 349 22.78 -31.79 -0.81
CA GLU A 349 21.36 -32.16 -0.69
C GLU A 349 20.55 -31.07 0.04
N ASN A 350 21.06 -30.54 1.14
CA ASN A 350 20.43 -29.45 1.88
C ASN A 350 20.26 -28.16 1.06
N ALA A 351 21.21 -27.82 0.20
CA ALA A 351 21.14 -26.63 -0.63
C ALA A 351 20.09 -26.78 -1.75
N LYS A 352 19.87 -28.01 -2.25
CA LYS A 352 18.87 -28.26 -3.27
C LYS A 352 17.44 -28.12 -2.78
N THR A 353 17.19 -28.46 -1.52
CA THR A 353 15.84 -28.60 -0.95
C THR A 353 15.46 -27.48 -0.02
N ILE A 354 16.40 -26.65 0.43
CA ILE A 354 16.13 -25.54 1.35
C ILE A 354 15.05 -24.62 0.74
N PRO A 355 14.00 -24.26 1.49
CA PRO A 355 13.09 -23.20 1.10
C PRO A 355 13.84 -21.86 0.97
N VAL A 356 13.59 -21.14 -0.12
CA VAL A 356 14.21 -19.85 -0.38
C VAL A 356 13.13 -18.79 -0.50
N ILE A 357 13.16 -17.80 0.38
CA ILE A 357 12.26 -16.64 0.35
C ILE A 357 13.00 -15.48 -0.31
N ALA A 358 12.37 -14.90 -1.32
CA ALA A 358 12.84 -13.67 -1.94
C ALA A 358 12.57 -12.47 -1.03
N VAL A 359 13.56 -11.63 -0.81
CA VAL A 359 13.41 -10.35 -0.10
C VAL A 359 13.62 -9.24 -1.12
N THR A 360 12.64 -8.37 -1.32
CA THR A 360 12.68 -7.38 -2.40
C THR A 360 12.13 -6.02 -1.98
N ALA A 361 12.68 -4.94 -2.56
CA ALA A 361 12.12 -3.61 -2.44
C ALA A 361 11.08 -3.30 -3.54
N ARG A 362 10.93 -4.18 -4.54
CA ARG A 362 9.96 -4.03 -5.61
C ARG A 362 8.60 -4.51 -5.15
N VAL A 363 7.56 -3.77 -5.47
CA VAL A 363 6.15 -4.14 -5.27
C VAL A 363 5.64 -4.72 -6.60
N ASP A 364 6.34 -5.74 -7.11
CA ASP A 364 5.94 -6.48 -8.32
C ASP A 364 4.99 -7.63 -7.93
N ASP A 365 4.53 -8.37 -8.94
CA ASP A 365 3.63 -9.52 -8.75
C ASP A 365 4.38 -10.65 -8.01
N ASP A 366 3.97 -11.01 -6.80
CA ASP A 366 4.56 -12.11 -6.01
C ASP A 366 4.60 -13.43 -6.77
N ASN A 367 3.66 -13.62 -7.70
CA ASN A 367 3.64 -14.79 -8.58
C ASN A 367 4.86 -14.87 -9.49
N GLU A 368 5.54 -13.77 -9.80
CA GLU A 368 6.79 -13.78 -10.57
C GLU A 368 7.88 -14.52 -9.79
N TYR A 369 7.99 -14.25 -8.48
CA TYR A 369 8.97 -14.92 -7.62
C TYR A 369 8.63 -16.40 -7.42
N LEU A 370 7.37 -16.73 -7.16
CA LEU A 370 6.91 -18.11 -7.03
C LEU A 370 7.14 -18.91 -8.32
N SER A 371 6.83 -18.34 -9.48
CA SER A 371 7.09 -18.97 -10.79
C SER A 371 8.58 -19.08 -11.09
N GLY A 372 9.41 -18.18 -10.54
CA GLY A 372 10.86 -18.22 -10.59
C GLY A 372 11.51 -19.30 -9.72
N GLY A 373 10.71 -20.02 -8.88
CA GLY A 373 11.17 -21.13 -8.05
C GLY A 373 11.47 -20.77 -6.59
N PHE A 374 11.16 -19.55 -6.15
CA PHE A 374 11.18 -19.18 -4.75
C PHE A 374 9.99 -19.82 -4.01
N SER A 375 10.16 -20.04 -2.72
CA SER A 375 9.12 -20.62 -1.86
C SER A 375 8.14 -19.57 -1.33
N GLY A 376 8.51 -18.29 -1.42
CA GLY A 376 7.72 -17.14 -1.01
C GLY A 376 8.46 -15.84 -1.30
N CYS A 377 7.80 -14.71 -1.02
CA CYS A 377 8.35 -13.38 -1.18
C CYS A 377 8.00 -12.49 0.02
N ILE A 378 8.91 -11.61 0.43
CA ILE A 378 8.73 -10.61 1.47
C ILE A 378 9.21 -9.26 0.94
N HIS A 379 8.41 -8.22 1.17
CA HIS A 379 8.74 -6.87 0.69
C HIS A 379 9.46 -6.04 1.76
N LYS A 380 10.55 -5.39 1.37
CA LYS A 380 11.25 -4.39 2.20
C LYS A 380 10.48 -3.06 2.21
N PRO A 381 10.33 -2.40 3.38
CA PRO A 381 10.72 -2.84 4.71
C PRO A 381 9.69 -3.80 5.30
N PHE A 382 10.14 -4.81 6.01
CA PHE A 382 9.29 -5.83 6.63
C PHE A 382 9.36 -5.77 8.15
N SER A 383 8.26 -6.15 8.80
CA SER A 383 8.16 -6.35 10.24
C SER A 383 8.49 -7.80 10.60
N MET A 384 8.70 -8.05 11.92
CA MET A 384 8.86 -9.43 12.39
C MET A 384 7.58 -10.26 12.18
N GLU A 385 6.42 -9.64 12.28
CA GLU A 385 5.13 -10.29 12.04
C GLU A 385 5.00 -10.80 10.60
N GLU A 386 5.49 -10.03 9.62
CA GLU A 386 5.53 -10.43 8.21
C GLU A 386 6.53 -11.54 7.93
N LEU A 387 7.62 -11.62 8.72
CA LEU A 387 8.61 -12.70 8.61
C LEU A 387 8.12 -14.04 9.18
N ILE A 388 7.17 -14.01 10.13
CA ILE A 388 6.65 -15.19 10.82
C ILE A 388 5.43 -15.77 10.10
N ASN A 389 4.61 -14.91 9.47
CA ASN A 389 3.41 -15.30 8.71
C ASN A 389 3.74 -15.75 7.28
#